data_1eed34e0488501fc362f1afd7638a2ca
#
_entry.id   1eed34e0488501fc362f1afd7638a2ca
#
_cell.length_a   1.000
_cell.length_b   1.000
_cell.length_c   1.000
_cell.angle_alpha   90.00
_cell.angle_beta   90.00
_cell.angle_gamma   90.00
#
_symmetry.space_group_name_H-M   'P 1'
#
loop_
_entity.id
_entity.type
_entity.pdbx_description
1 polymer ?
#
loop_
_entity_poly.entity_id
_entity_poly.type
_entity_poly.pdbx_seq_one_letter_code
_entity_poly.pdbx_strand_id
1 'polypeptide(L)'
;MTVRPAFSTRPAADLSLTGVSLIPAVAEDGSIYPIEKMDAHRRGVQHLAVSIFVFSGDELLLQRRADTKYHCGGLWANTCCTHPHWNETAEDSARRRLREEMGLDLALKPGAQIDYEAAVSDGLRENERVRIFHTQVDRRAVTPELNPQEVSHARWSPLSAIRRDVAEEPFAYAPWFRIYLSRWAELGL
;
A
#
# COMPACT_ATOMS: atom_id res chain seq x y z
N MET A 1 31.84 28.11 -6.74
CA MET A 1 31.05 27.68 -7.91
C MET A 1 30.98 26.17 -7.88
N THR A 2 29.86 25.63 -7.39
CA THR A 2 29.66 24.18 -7.26
C THR A 2 28.78 23.72 -8.40
N VAL A 3 29.37 22.96 -9.32
CA VAL A 3 28.66 22.40 -10.49
C VAL A 3 27.79 21.24 -10.03
N ARG A 4 26.46 21.37 -10.17
CA ARG A 4 25.51 20.26 -10.01
C ARG A 4 25.62 19.34 -11.23
N PRO A 5 25.69 18.01 -11.04
CA PRO A 5 25.61 17.10 -12.17
C PRO A 5 24.19 17.09 -12.74
N ALA A 6 24.08 17.30 -14.05
CA ALA A 6 22.83 17.20 -14.79
C ALA A 6 22.39 15.72 -14.83
N PHE A 7 21.21 15.42 -14.30
CA PHE A 7 20.57 14.12 -14.50
C PHE A 7 20.16 14.00 -15.97
N SER A 8 20.82 13.08 -16.66
CA SER A 8 20.46 12.68 -18.03
C SER A 8 19.13 11.92 -17.97
N THR A 9 18.06 12.55 -18.43
CA THR A 9 16.76 11.90 -18.65
C THR A 9 16.83 11.05 -19.92
N ARG A 10 17.21 9.79 -19.79
CA ARG A 10 16.84 8.80 -20.80
C ARG A 10 15.35 8.51 -20.65
N PRO A 11 14.54 8.51 -21.73
CA PRO A 11 13.16 8.09 -21.64
C PRO A 11 13.12 6.62 -21.19
N ALA A 12 12.32 6.33 -20.15
CA ALA A 12 12.05 4.98 -19.70
C ALA A 12 11.47 4.20 -20.89
N ALA A 13 12.10 3.09 -21.25
CA ALA A 13 11.49 2.14 -22.18
C ALA A 13 10.16 1.70 -21.57
N ASP A 14 9.09 1.76 -22.34
CA ASP A 14 7.77 1.30 -21.96
C ASP A 14 7.82 -0.23 -21.76
N LEU A 15 8.00 -0.66 -20.49
CA LEU A 15 8.07 -2.06 -20.10
C LEU A 15 6.66 -2.67 -19.93
N SER A 16 5.59 -1.92 -20.19
CA SER A 16 4.21 -2.40 -20.12
C SER A 16 3.91 -3.56 -21.07
N LEU A 17 4.73 -3.74 -22.11
CA LEU A 17 4.61 -4.81 -23.10
C LEU A 17 5.11 -6.18 -22.63
N THR A 18 5.83 -6.26 -21.49
CA THR A 18 6.44 -7.52 -21.01
C THR A 18 5.67 -8.17 -19.85
N GLY A 19 4.62 -7.54 -19.34
CA GLY A 19 3.91 -8.03 -18.14
C GLY A 19 4.74 -7.98 -16.83
N VAL A 20 5.94 -7.42 -16.86
CA VAL A 20 6.85 -7.30 -15.72
C VAL A 20 6.56 -6.01 -14.96
N SER A 21 6.18 -6.12 -13.69
CA SER A 21 5.99 -4.97 -12.80
C SER A 21 7.28 -4.63 -12.08
N LEU A 22 7.94 -3.54 -12.47
CA LEU A 22 9.11 -3.02 -11.76
C LEU A 22 8.70 -2.04 -10.65
N ILE A 23 9.26 -2.25 -9.45
CA ILE A 23 9.05 -1.41 -8.27
C ILE A 23 10.39 -0.88 -7.74
N PRO A 24 10.42 0.23 -6.98
CA PRO A 24 11.63 0.77 -6.38
C PRO A 24 12.10 -0.08 -5.19
N ALA A 25 13.26 -0.71 -5.28
CA ALA A 25 13.95 -1.34 -4.16
C ALA A 25 14.92 -0.37 -3.48
N VAL A 26 15.24 -0.63 -2.21
CA VAL A 26 16.16 0.16 -1.39
C VAL A 26 17.42 -0.65 -1.13
N ALA A 27 18.57 -0.14 -1.58
CA ALA A 27 19.87 -0.74 -1.30
C ALA A 27 20.37 -0.40 0.12
N GLU A 28 21.40 -1.10 0.60
CA GLU A 28 21.97 -0.88 1.93
C GLU A 28 22.51 0.56 2.13
N ASP A 29 22.98 1.19 1.06
CA ASP A 29 23.45 2.58 1.08
C ASP A 29 22.30 3.60 0.96
N GLY A 30 21.04 3.12 0.91
CA GLY A 30 19.84 3.95 0.77
C GLY A 30 19.52 4.36 -0.68
N SER A 31 20.34 3.98 -1.66
CA SER A 31 20.04 4.22 -3.07
C SER A 31 18.83 3.41 -3.53
N ILE A 32 18.13 3.92 -4.55
CA ILE A 32 16.92 3.29 -5.09
C ILE A 32 17.23 2.71 -6.46
N TYR A 33 16.80 1.45 -6.68
CA TYR A 33 16.98 0.75 -7.94
C TYR A 33 15.74 -0.07 -8.33
N PRO A 34 15.51 -0.33 -9.63
CA PRO A 34 14.36 -1.13 -10.07
C PRO A 34 14.57 -2.62 -9.79
N ILE A 35 13.51 -3.27 -9.29
CA ILE A 35 13.44 -4.72 -9.13
C ILE A 35 12.09 -5.24 -9.62
N GLU A 36 12.03 -6.46 -10.12
CA GLU A 36 10.77 -7.13 -10.41
C GLU A 36 10.02 -7.39 -9.09
N LYS A 37 8.73 -7.05 -9.06
CA LYS A 37 7.91 -7.06 -7.86
C LYS A 37 7.93 -8.41 -7.13
N MET A 38 7.71 -9.51 -7.86
CA MET A 38 7.68 -10.85 -7.24
C MET A 38 9.07 -11.30 -6.80
N ASP A 39 10.14 -10.85 -7.47
CA ASP A 39 11.51 -11.14 -7.04
C ASP A 39 11.85 -10.43 -5.73
N ALA A 40 11.41 -9.17 -5.56
CA ALA A 40 11.55 -8.45 -4.29
C ALA A 40 10.90 -9.22 -3.13
N HIS A 41 9.66 -9.70 -3.30
CA HIS A 41 8.94 -10.46 -2.26
C HIS A 41 9.55 -11.84 -2.00
N ARG A 42 10.00 -12.58 -3.04
CA ARG A 42 10.66 -13.88 -2.85
C ARG A 42 11.96 -13.77 -2.08
N ARG A 43 12.73 -12.72 -2.36
CA ARG A 43 14.06 -12.49 -1.76
C ARG A 43 13.99 -11.68 -0.46
N GLY A 44 12.83 -11.08 -0.14
CA GLY A 44 12.67 -10.18 1.01
C GLY A 44 13.50 -8.91 0.88
N VAL A 45 13.71 -8.42 -0.35
CA VAL A 45 14.43 -7.16 -0.59
C VAL A 45 13.58 -5.99 -0.11
N GLN A 46 14.19 -5.04 0.61
CA GLN A 46 13.49 -3.83 1.02
C GLN A 46 13.05 -3.01 -0.21
N HIS A 47 11.79 -2.63 -0.26
CA HIS A 47 11.23 -1.89 -1.38
C HIS A 47 10.20 -0.85 -0.92
N LEU A 48 9.93 0.13 -1.78
CA LEU A 48 8.99 1.20 -1.47
C LEU A 48 7.54 0.74 -1.62
N ALA A 49 6.71 1.16 -0.66
CA ALA A 49 5.28 0.93 -0.67
C ALA A 49 4.50 2.17 -0.24
N VAL A 50 3.21 2.15 -0.50
CA VAL A 50 2.26 3.14 0.00
C VAL A 50 1.07 2.46 0.65
N SER A 51 0.57 3.07 1.74
CA SER A 51 -0.64 2.63 2.43
C SER A 51 -1.58 3.79 2.65
N ILE A 52 -2.85 3.58 2.34
CA ILE A 52 -3.88 4.61 2.35
C ILE A 52 -4.93 4.27 3.40
N PHE A 53 -5.31 5.31 4.16
CA PHE A 53 -6.34 5.23 5.19
C PHE A 53 -7.41 6.30 4.91
N VAL A 54 -8.62 5.86 4.57
CA VAL A 54 -9.78 6.76 4.37
C VAL A 54 -10.69 6.66 5.57
N PHE A 55 -10.87 7.79 6.26
CA PHE A 55 -11.69 7.88 7.46
C PHE A 55 -13.00 8.62 7.24
N SER A 56 -13.99 8.30 8.06
CA SER A 56 -15.20 9.09 8.27
C SER A 56 -15.49 9.15 9.78
N GLY A 57 -15.12 10.26 10.42
CA GLY A 57 -15.10 10.33 11.89
C GLY A 57 -14.09 9.35 12.46
N ASP A 58 -14.56 8.42 13.31
CA ASP A 58 -13.78 7.34 13.92
C ASP A 58 -13.80 6.02 13.12
N GLU A 59 -14.51 5.98 12.01
CA GLU A 59 -14.60 4.81 11.14
C GLU A 59 -13.50 4.84 10.07
N LEU A 60 -12.88 3.69 9.83
CA LEU A 60 -11.93 3.45 8.74
C LEU A 60 -12.63 2.64 7.64
N LEU A 61 -12.43 3.02 6.39
CA LEU A 61 -12.82 2.22 5.24
C LEU A 61 -11.83 1.07 5.08
N LEU A 62 -12.27 -0.15 5.37
CA LEU A 62 -11.52 -1.38 5.14
C LEU A 62 -11.84 -1.96 3.77
N GLN A 63 -10.85 -2.63 3.17
CA GLN A 63 -11.06 -3.51 2.04
C GLN A 63 -10.83 -4.98 2.44
N ARG A 64 -11.58 -5.90 1.83
CA ARG A 64 -11.25 -7.32 1.80
C ARG A 64 -10.65 -7.64 0.44
N ARG A 65 -9.41 -8.10 0.44
CA ARG A 65 -8.68 -8.44 -0.80
C ARG A 65 -9.43 -9.51 -1.59
N ALA A 66 -9.40 -9.43 -2.91
CA ALA A 66 -9.94 -10.51 -3.75
C ALA A 66 -9.26 -11.84 -3.41
N ASP A 67 -10.02 -12.93 -3.40
CA ASP A 67 -9.51 -14.26 -3.04
C ASP A 67 -8.42 -14.75 -4.02
N THR A 68 -8.40 -14.22 -5.24
CA THR A 68 -7.45 -14.54 -6.31
C THR A 68 -6.11 -13.79 -6.22
N LYS A 69 -5.92 -12.94 -5.21
CA LYS A 69 -4.64 -12.22 -5.05
C LYS A 69 -3.49 -13.18 -4.75
N TYR A 70 -2.31 -12.89 -5.32
CA TYR A 70 -1.10 -13.73 -5.21
C TYR A 70 -0.59 -13.95 -3.77
N HIS A 71 -0.95 -13.09 -2.81
CA HIS A 71 -0.80 -13.31 -1.38
C HIS A 71 -1.91 -12.64 -0.59
N CYS A 72 -2.18 -13.14 0.61
CA CYS A 72 -3.17 -12.59 1.54
C CYS A 72 -4.56 -12.40 0.91
N GLY A 73 -4.94 -13.24 -0.08
CA GLY A 73 -6.28 -13.25 -0.64
C GLY A 73 -7.33 -13.50 0.43
N GLY A 74 -8.47 -12.82 0.34
CA GLY A 74 -9.58 -12.95 1.28
C GLY A 74 -9.38 -12.24 2.63
N LEU A 75 -8.21 -11.64 2.90
CA LEU A 75 -7.95 -10.96 4.17
C LEU A 75 -8.42 -9.50 4.14
N TRP A 76 -8.83 -9.00 5.31
CA TRP A 76 -9.12 -7.60 5.53
C TRP A 76 -7.85 -6.77 5.71
N ALA A 77 -7.84 -5.56 5.17
CA ALA A 77 -6.75 -4.60 5.28
C ALA A 77 -7.28 -3.17 5.38
N ASN A 78 -6.37 -2.20 5.56
CA ASN A 78 -6.68 -0.78 5.42
C ASN A 78 -7.17 -0.47 4.00
N THR A 79 -7.57 0.76 3.71
CA THR A 79 -8.32 1.12 2.50
C THR A 79 -7.64 0.70 1.21
N CYS A 80 -6.32 0.91 1.08
CA CYS A 80 -5.55 0.47 -0.09
C CYS A 80 -4.07 0.37 0.26
N CYS A 81 -3.37 -0.63 -0.29
CA CYS A 81 -1.92 -0.80 -0.18
C CYS A 81 -1.33 -1.20 -1.52
N THR A 82 -0.21 -0.60 -1.90
CA THR A 82 0.43 -0.88 -3.18
C THR A 82 1.91 -0.50 -3.18
N HIS A 83 2.58 -0.83 -4.29
CA HIS A 83 3.92 -0.38 -4.60
C HIS A 83 3.87 0.67 -5.72
N PRO A 84 4.67 1.76 -5.63
CA PRO A 84 4.91 2.62 -6.77
C PRO A 84 5.48 1.81 -7.94
N HIS A 85 5.12 2.16 -9.15
CA HIS A 85 5.87 1.71 -10.32
C HIS A 85 7.25 2.37 -10.32
N TRP A 86 8.21 1.78 -11.03
CA TRP A 86 9.51 2.43 -11.22
C TRP A 86 9.34 3.82 -11.83
N ASN A 87 9.94 4.83 -11.21
CA ASN A 87 9.80 6.27 -11.52
C ASN A 87 8.43 6.92 -11.20
N GLU A 88 7.53 6.22 -10.55
CA GLU A 88 6.28 6.80 -10.04
C GLU A 88 6.52 7.40 -8.65
N THR A 89 5.91 8.56 -8.38
CA THR A 89 5.92 9.13 -7.02
C THR A 89 4.99 8.33 -6.09
N ALA A 90 5.27 8.37 -4.79
CA ALA A 90 4.38 7.73 -3.81
C ALA A 90 2.97 8.31 -3.84
N GLU A 91 2.82 9.63 -4.06
CA GLU A 91 1.53 10.29 -4.15
C GLU A 91 0.73 9.88 -5.39
N ASP A 92 1.38 9.84 -6.56
CA ASP A 92 0.73 9.40 -7.80
C ASP A 92 0.30 7.93 -7.70
N SER A 93 1.16 7.08 -7.13
CA SER A 93 0.87 5.69 -6.87
C SER A 93 -0.34 5.52 -5.95
N ALA A 94 -0.40 6.29 -4.86
CA ALA A 94 -1.52 6.25 -3.92
C ALA A 94 -2.84 6.62 -4.60
N ARG A 95 -2.86 7.74 -5.35
CA ARG A 95 -4.06 8.19 -6.08
C ARG A 95 -4.49 7.19 -7.15
N ARG A 96 -3.54 6.71 -7.95
CA ARG A 96 -3.79 5.73 -9.00
C ARG A 96 -4.45 4.48 -8.43
N ARG A 97 -3.85 3.89 -7.40
CA ARG A 97 -4.35 2.62 -6.85
C ARG A 97 -5.65 2.76 -6.09
N LEU A 98 -5.85 3.86 -5.37
CA LEU A 98 -7.13 4.12 -4.72
C LEU A 98 -8.26 4.19 -5.76
N ARG A 99 -8.01 4.80 -6.92
CA ARG A 99 -8.96 4.82 -8.03
C ARG A 99 -9.13 3.44 -8.67
N GLU A 100 -8.04 2.71 -8.91
CA GLU A 100 -8.08 1.39 -9.58
C GLU A 100 -8.74 0.31 -8.71
N GLU A 101 -8.51 0.30 -7.39
CA GLU A 101 -9.03 -0.72 -6.49
C GLU A 101 -10.42 -0.39 -5.94
N MET A 102 -10.63 0.90 -5.56
CA MET A 102 -11.80 1.34 -4.81
C MET A 102 -12.71 2.29 -5.61
N GLY A 103 -12.32 2.72 -6.82
CA GLY A 103 -13.06 3.71 -7.60
C GLY A 103 -13.07 5.11 -6.99
N LEU A 104 -12.18 5.41 -6.05
CA LEU A 104 -12.17 6.66 -5.30
C LEU A 104 -11.10 7.63 -5.79
N ASP A 105 -11.49 8.87 -6.06
CA ASP A 105 -10.59 9.97 -6.37
C ASP A 105 -10.67 11.01 -5.24
N LEU A 106 -9.77 10.91 -4.28
CA LEU A 106 -9.76 11.70 -3.06
C LEU A 106 -8.45 12.47 -2.91
N ALA A 107 -8.52 13.68 -2.35
CA ALA A 107 -7.33 14.41 -1.92
C ALA A 107 -6.72 13.69 -0.71
N LEU A 108 -5.46 13.26 -0.85
CA LEU A 108 -4.72 12.54 0.17
C LEU A 108 -3.72 13.47 0.87
N LYS A 109 -3.59 13.32 2.18
CA LYS A 109 -2.56 13.99 2.99
C LYS A 109 -1.47 12.98 3.32
N PRO A 110 -0.18 13.37 3.24
CA PRO A 110 0.90 12.50 3.66
C PRO A 110 0.93 12.36 5.19
N GLY A 111 1.03 11.12 5.66
CA GLY A 111 1.34 10.76 7.03
C GLY A 111 2.84 10.47 7.21
N ALA A 112 3.18 9.58 8.14
CA ALA A 112 4.56 9.18 8.40
C ALA A 112 5.12 8.26 7.29
N GLN A 113 6.41 7.98 7.39
CA GLN A 113 7.08 6.87 6.72
C GLN A 113 7.52 5.88 7.78
N ILE A 114 7.21 4.61 7.57
CA ILE A 114 7.61 3.52 8.47
C ILE A 114 8.22 2.37 7.69
N ASP A 115 9.16 1.68 8.32
CA ASP A 115 9.72 0.43 7.77
C ASP A 115 9.15 -0.75 8.56
N TYR A 116 8.81 -1.85 7.88
CA TYR A 116 8.42 -3.10 8.52
C TYR A 116 8.79 -4.32 7.69
N GLU A 117 8.84 -5.46 8.37
CA GLU A 117 8.96 -6.78 7.74
C GLU A 117 7.81 -7.68 8.20
N ALA A 118 7.29 -8.50 7.28
CA ALA A 118 6.30 -9.52 7.58
C ALA A 118 6.48 -10.72 6.65
N ALA A 119 6.37 -11.92 7.21
CA ALA A 119 6.15 -13.12 6.41
C ALA A 119 4.68 -13.14 5.96
N VAL A 120 4.46 -13.43 4.68
CA VAL A 120 3.14 -13.60 4.10
C VAL A 120 2.98 -15.01 3.53
N SER A 121 1.87 -15.29 2.85
CA SER A 121 1.63 -16.63 2.29
C SER A 121 2.68 -17.04 1.25
N ASP A 122 2.81 -18.32 1.02
CA ASP A 122 3.62 -18.93 -0.05
C ASP A 122 5.13 -18.61 -0.01
N GLY A 123 5.67 -18.38 1.20
CA GLY A 123 7.10 -18.08 1.39
C GLY A 123 7.52 -16.69 0.97
N LEU A 124 6.57 -15.83 0.61
CA LEU A 124 6.82 -14.44 0.28
C LEU A 124 7.06 -13.61 1.55
N ARG A 125 7.75 -12.49 1.38
CA ARG A 125 8.05 -11.52 2.45
C ARG A 125 7.70 -10.12 2.00
N GLU A 126 7.07 -9.39 2.89
CA GLU A 126 6.99 -7.94 2.83
C GLU A 126 8.18 -7.38 3.63
N ASN A 127 9.07 -6.66 2.98
CA ASN A 127 10.11 -5.85 3.61
C ASN A 127 9.97 -4.47 2.99
N GLU A 128 9.17 -3.64 3.65
CA GLU A 128 8.67 -2.41 3.03
C GLU A 128 9.10 -1.16 3.77
N ARG A 129 9.47 -0.15 2.99
CA ARG A 129 9.52 1.24 3.40
C ARG A 129 8.27 1.93 2.92
N VAL A 130 7.33 2.13 3.81
CA VAL A 130 5.96 2.54 3.48
C VAL A 130 5.75 4.02 3.72
N ARG A 131 5.26 4.73 2.70
CA ARG A 131 4.69 6.06 2.89
C ARG A 131 3.21 5.95 3.18
N ILE A 132 2.81 6.46 4.34
CA ILE A 132 1.39 6.52 4.74
C ILE A 132 0.72 7.73 4.09
N PHE A 133 -0.52 7.52 3.64
CA PHE A 133 -1.43 8.57 3.18
C PHE A 133 -2.78 8.42 3.88
N HIS A 134 -3.45 9.53 4.15
CA HIS A 134 -4.77 9.51 4.76
C HIS A 134 -5.67 10.64 4.27
N THR A 135 -6.97 10.50 4.51
CA THR A 135 -7.95 11.56 4.30
C THR A 135 -9.17 11.34 5.19
N GLN A 136 -9.90 12.43 5.43
CA GLN A 136 -11.21 12.41 6.10
C GLN A 136 -12.28 12.77 5.09
N VAL A 137 -13.37 12.00 5.07
CA VAL A 137 -14.52 12.20 4.17
C VAL A 137 -15.84 12.09 4.96
N ASP A 138 -16.93 12.56 4.38
CA ASP A 138 -18.27 12.12 4.80
C ASP A 138 -18.58 10.81 4.06
N ARG A 139 -18.75 9.69 4.79
CA ARG A 139 -19.04 8.38 4.19
C ARG A 139 -20.30 8.36 3.34
N ARG A 140 -21.26 9.30 3.60
CA ARG A 140 -22.50 9.41 2.82
C ARG A 140 -22.24 10.00 1.43
N ALA A 141 -21.16 10.76 1.27
CA ALA A 141 -20.74 11.35 -0.01
C ALA A 141 -19.77 10.48 -0.80
N VAL A 142 -19.37 9.31 -0.25
CA VAL A 142 -18.36 8.43 -0.84
C VAL A 142 -18.94 7.04 -1.04
N THR A 143 -19.05 6.63 -2.29
CA THR A 143 -19.48 5.28 -2.66
C THR A 143 -18.33 4.57 -3.36
N PRO A 144 -17.66 3.59 -2.73
CA PRO A 144 -16.61 2.82 -3.39
C PRO A 144 -17.15 2.01 -4.57
N GLU A 145 -16.48 2.10 -5.72
CA GLU A 145 -16.70 1.25 -6.89
C GLU A 145 -15.57 0.23 -6.97
N LEU A 146 -15.81 -0.94 -6.38
CA LEU A 146 -14.77 -1.96 -6.18
C LEU A 146 -14.38 -2.63 -7.50
N ASN A 147 -13.06 -2.74 -7.75
CA ASN A 147 -12.56 -3.61 -8.78
C ASN A 147 -12.56 -5.07 -8.26
N PRO A 148 -13.39 -5.99 -8.78
CA PRO A 148 -13.52 -7.33 -8.23
C PRO A 148 -12.26 -8.19 -8.39
N GLN A 149 -11.31 -7.81 -9.25
CA GLN A 149 -10.01 -8.48 -9.37
C GLN A 149 -9.05 -8.10 -8.24
N GLU A 150 -9.32 -6.99 -7.55
CA GLU A 150 -8.47 -6.44 -6.48
C GLU A 150 -9.14 -6.57 -5.11
N VAL A 151 -10.43 -6.23 -5.03
CA VAL A 151 -11.19 -6.08 -3.79
C VAL A 151 -12.53 -6.80 -3.89
N SER A 152 -12.77 -7.76 -3.00
CA SER A 152 -14.04 -8.50 -2.96
C SER A 152 -15.12 -7.75 -2.17
N HIS A 153 -14.76 -7.06 -1.10
CA HIS A 153 -15.67 -6.32 -0.23
C HIS A 153 -15.01 -5.07 0.34
N ALA A 154 -15.84 -4.09 0.70
CA ALA A 154 -15.41 -2.95 1.50
C ALA A 154 -16.43 -2.68 2.62
N ARG A 155 -15.95 -2.20 3.76
CA ARG A 155 -16.82 -1.78 4.87
C ARG A 155 -16.23 -0.62 5.66
N TRP A 156 -17.07 0.24 6.17
CA TRP A 156 -16.71 1.19 7.21
C TRP A 156 -16.78 0.49 8.56
N SER A 157 -15.80 0.71 9.41
CA SER A 157 -15.75 0.10 10.73
C SER A 157 -15.06 1.04 11.72
N PRO A 158 -15.63 1.24 12.93
CA PRO A 158 -14.99 2.01 13.98
C PRO A 158 -13.63 1.39 14.36
N LEU A 159 -12.61 2.23 14.59
CA LEU A 159 -11.27 1.75 14.94
C LEU A 159 -11.27 0.85 16.18
N SER A 160 -12.16 1.14 17.16
CA SER A 160 -12.32 0.31 18.35
C SER A 160 -12.85 -1.09 18.04
N ALA A 161 -13.78 -1.22 17.09
CA ALA A 161 -14.28 -2.51 16.63
C ALA A 161 -13.20 -3.27 15.85
N ILE A 162 -12.46 -2.60 14.97
CA ILE A 162 -11.35 -3.21 14.23
C ILE A 162 -10.31 -3.81 15.20
N ARG A 163 -9.93 -3.07 16.25
CA ARG A 163 -8.95 -3.55 17.24
C ARG A 163 -9.44 -4.77 18.00
N ARG A 164 -10.71 -4.82 18.36
CA ARG A 164 -11.33 -5.99 18.99
C ARG A 164 -11.34 -7.18 18.05
N ASP A 165 -11.84 -6.99 16.82
CA ASP A 165 -11.94 -8.05 15.82
C ASP A 165 -10.54 -8.64 15.49
N VAL A 166 -9.50 -7.79 15.38
CA VAL A 166 -8.11 -8.24 15.17
C VAL A 166 -7.58 -9.02 16.38
N ALA A 167 -7.97 -8.68 17.60
CA ALA A 167 -7.58 -9.42 18.81
C ALA A 167 -8.26 -10.81 18.86
N GLU A 168 -9.50 -10.92 18.41
CA GLU A 168 -10.29 -12.14 18.38
C GLU A 168 -9.91 -13.04 17.18
N GLU A 169 -9.77 -12.45 15.99
CA GLU A 169 -9.51 -13.16 14.74
C GLU A 169 -8.31 -12.56 13.95
N PRO A 170 -7.08 -12.61 14.48
CA PRO A 170 -5.93 -11.94 13.86
C PRO A 170 -5.63 -12.43 12.44
N PHE A 171 -5.94 -13.67 12.12
CA PHE A 171 -5.69 -14.27 10.80
C PHE A 171 -6.72 -13.89 9.73
N ALA A 172 -7.80 -13.22 10.11
CA ALA A 172 -8.72 -12.60 9.15
C ALA A 172 -8.18 -11.29 8.57
N TYR A 173 -7.06 -10.78 9.09
CA TYR A 173 -6.47 -9.51 8.73
C TYR A 173 -5.05 -9.65 8.20
N ALA A 174 -4.72 -8.86 7.18
CA ALA A 174 -3.40 -8.85 6.55
C ALA A 174 -2.29 -8.54 7.57
N PRO A 175 -1.11 -9.20 7.48
CA PRO A 175 -0.01 -9.03 8.43
C PRO A 175 0.41 -7.57 8.61
N TRP A 176 0.55 -6.81 7.51
CA TRP A 176 0.91 -5.40 7.57
C TRP A 176 -0.13 -4.55 8.29
N PHE A 177 -1.43 -4.84 8.12
CA PHE A 177 -2.47 -4.07 8.78
C PHE A 177 -2.45 -4.28 10.31
N ARG A 178 -2.16 -5.51 10.76
CA ARG A 178 -1.94 -5.79 12.18
C ARG A 178 -0.73 -5.03 12.74
N ILE A 179 0.35 -4.94 11.95
CA ILE A 179 1.54 -4.12 12.30
C ILE A 179 1.14 -2.65 12.42
N TYR A 180 0.38 -2.10 11.47
CA TYR A 180 -0.08 -0.72 11.55
C TYR A 180 -0.94 -0.47 12.80
N LEU A 181 -1.85 -1.37 13.14
CA LEU A 181 -2.67 -1.24 14.35
C LEU A 181 -1.83 -1.26 15.64
N SER A 182 -0.77 -2.05 15.71
CA SER A 182 0.15 -2.10 16.85
C SER A 182 1.04 -0.85 16.96
N ARG A 183 1.35 -0.22 15.82
CA ARG A 183 2.21 0.97 15.69
C ARG A 183 1.43 2.23 15.33
N TRP A 184 0.15 2.28 15.68
CA TRP A 184 -0.79 3.31 15.22
C TRP A 184 -0.33 4.75 15.46
N ALA A 185 0.29 5.01 16.62
CA ALA A 185 0.79 6.34 16.99
C ALA A 185 1.95 6.82 16.08
N GLU A 186 2.62 5.90 15.39
CA GLU A 186 3.75 6.20 14.50
C GLU A 186 3.29 6.57 13.07
N LEU A 187 2.04 6.31 12.71
CA LEU A 187 1.56 6.44 11.33
C LEU A 187 1.32 7.90 10.89
N GLY A 188 1.20 8.84 11.84
CA GLY A 188 0.93 10.26 11.55
C GLY A 188 -0.46 10.48 10.94
N LEU A 189 -1.48 9.77 11.45
CA LEU A 189 -2.88 9.80 11.02
C LEU A 189 -3.70 10.81 11.79
#